data_2a256bc76d8ae46b7f7b0c5bee5c96cf
#
_entry.id   2a256bc76d8ae46b7f7b0c5bee5c96cf
#
_cell.length_a   1.000
_cell.length_b   1.000
_cell.length_c   1.000
_cell.angle_alpha   90.00
_cell.angle_beta   90.00
_cell.angle_gamma   90.00
#
_symmetry.space_group_name_H-M   'P 1'
#
loop_
_entity.id
_entity.type
_entity.pdbx_description
1 polymer ?
#
loop_
_entity_poly.entity_id
_entity_poly.type
_entity_poly.pdbx_seq_one_letter_code
_entity_poly.pdbx_strand_id
1 'polypeptide(L)'
;MGILNCTQVFMQNQIKMYYSYMMNESLITRARNGLAYDFLSTPDATHLMFIDADITFKPEDIVRMIQADKDIICGLYPKKEINWQLVSDAVKKGVDYKDLPNYTGSFVVNLVGGVTESTGNINEPMEIDNGGTGFMLIKRGVFEALKDKVPTYTMT
;
A
#
# COMPACT_ATOMS: atom_id res chain seq x y z
N MET A 1 2.10 14.02 -8.85
CA MET A 1 0.68 14.15 -9.24
C MET A 1 -0.13 13.22 -8.34
N GLY A 2 -0.42 13.57 -7.13
CA GLY A 2 -0.96 12.61 -6.16
C GLY A 2 -2.27 13.09 -5.56
N ILE A 3 -2.19 13.71 -4.39
CA ILE A 3 -3.34 14.01 -3.52
C ILE A 3 -4.34 14.99 -4.12
N LEU A 4 -3.92 15.98 -4.92
CA LEU A 4 -4.85 16.92 -5.55
C LEU A 4 -5.80 16.25 -6.55
N ASN A 5 -5.34 15.22 -7.27
CA ASN A 5 -6.19 14.45 -8.17
C ASN A 5 -7.17 13.55 -7.40
N CYS A 6 -6.83 13.15 -6.16
CA CYS A 6 -7.73 12.37 -5.32
C CYS A 6 -9.03 13.11 -5.03
N THR A 7 -8.99 14.41 -4.81
CA THR A 7 -10.18 15.18 -4.42
C THR A 7 -11.29 15.04 -5.47
N GLN A 8 -10.97 15.19 -6.76
CA GLN A 8 -11.96 15.10 -7.82
C GLN A 8 -12.54 13.68 -7.95
N VAL A 9 -11.66 12.68 -7.99
CA VAL A 9 -12.07 11.27 -8.15
C VAL A 9 -12.88 10.79 -6.94
N PHE A 10 -12.47 11.19 -5.72
CA PHE A 10 -13.16 10.79 -4.50
C PHE A 10 -14.53 11.46 -4.38
N MET A 11 -14.65 12.74 -4.76
CA MET A 11 -15.97 13.41 -4.83
C MET A 11 -16.93 12.70 -5.79
N GLN A 12 -16.46 12.29 -6.98
CA GLN A 12 -17.26 11.53 -7.95
C GLN A 12 -17.71 10.17 -7.42
N ASN A 13 -16.93 9.56 -6.53
CA ASN A 13 -17.24 8.28 -5.91
C ASN A 13 -17.86 8.41 -4.50
N GLN A 14 -18.26 9.61 -4.09
CA GLN A 14 -18.86 9.90 -2.78
C GLN A 14 -17.97 9.51 -1.60
N ILE A 15 -16.64 9.54 -1.79
CA ILE A 15 -15.66 9.25 -0.76
C ILE A 15 -15.24 10.55 -0.10
N LYS A 16 -15.48 10.66 1.21
CA LYS A 16 -14.98 11.75 2.05
C LYS A 16 -13.54 11.47 2.43
N MET A 17 -12.66 12.43 2.20
CA MET A 17 -11.22 12.30 2.49
C MET A 17 -10.80 13.27 3.59
N TYR A 18 -10.11 12.75 4.58
CA TYR A 18 -9.30 13.49 5.53
C TYR A 18 -7.84 13.27 5.18
N TYR A 19 -7.04 14.28 5.33
CA TYR A 19 -5.62 14.21 5.00
C TYR A 19 -4.78 14.59 6.22
N SER A 20 -3.90 13.68 6.60
CA SER A 20 -2.90 13.89 7.65
C SER A 20 -1.51 13.55 7.13
N TYR A 21 -0.51 14.25 7.59
CA TYR A 21 0.87 13.97 7.25
C TYR A 21 1.78 14.21 8.45
N MET A 22 2.85 13.44 8.52
CA MET A 22 3.85 13.58 9.57
C MET A 22 5.20 13.94 8.93
N MET A 23 5.82 15.01 9.43
CA MET A 23 7.14 15.48 8.96
C MET A 23 8.17 15.26 10.06
N ASN A 24 9.44 15.12 9.64
CA ASN A 24 10.60 15.03 10.52
C ASN A 24 10.56 13.84 11.51
N GLU A 25 9.83 12.77 11.17
CA GLU A 25 9.80 11.56 11.95
C GLU A 25 10.67 10.48 11.29
N SER A 26 11.74 10.10 11.96
CA SER A 26 12.69 9.10 11.46
C SER A 26 12.26 7.66 11.74
N LEU A 27 11.39 7.45 12.75
CA LEU A 27 10.90 6.13 13.12
C LEU A 27 9.56 5.86 12.44
N ILE A 28 9.55 5.05 11.40
CA ILE A 28 8.35 4.68 10.63
C ILE A 28 7.24 4.14 11.51
N THR A 29 7.57 3.29 12.48
CA THR A 29 6.58 2.72 13.42
C THR A 29 5.93 3.78 14.28
N ARG A 30 6.70 4.75 14.76
CA ARG A 30 6.18 5.86 15.58
C ARG A 30 5.28 6.77 14.73
N ALA A 31 5.69 7.11 13.52
CA ALA A 31 4.89 7.87 12.58
C ALA A 31 3.53 7.21 12.32
N ARG A 32 3.53 5.92 11.98
CA ARG A 32 2.30 5.19 11.69
C ARG A 32 1.39 5.03 12.89
N ASN A 33 1.94 4.83 14.08
CA ASN A 33 1.16 4.77 15.31
C ASN A 33 0.48 6.12 15.61
N GLY A 34 1.19 7.25 15.41
CA GLY A 34 0.61 8.58 15.54
C GLY A 34 -0.55 8.81 14.59
N LEU A 35 -0.36 8.49 13.30
CA LEU A 35 -1.41 8.61 12.28
C LEU A 35 -2.61 7.67 12.56
N ALA A 36 -2.36 6.47 13.08
CA ALA A 36 -3.43 5.55 13.50
C ALA A 36 -4.22 6.10 14.69
N TYR A 37 -3.55 6.76 15.63
CA TYR A 37 -4.21 7.44 16.74
C TYR A 37 -5.10 8.60 16.27
N ASP A 38 -4.60 9.44 15.36
CA ASP A 38 -5.38 10.53 14.76
C ASP A 38 -6.62 9.99 14.00
N PHE A 39 -6.44 8.92 13.25
CA PHE A 39 -7.53 8.24 12.56
C PHE A 39 -8.59 7.73 13.56
N LEU A 40 -8.19 7.07 14.62
CA LEU A 40 -9.12 6.56 15.64
C LEU A 40 -9.84 7.69 16.37
N SER A 41 -9.23 8.86 16.47
CA SER A 41 -9.81 10.07 17.03
C SER A 41 -10.80 10.78 16.09
N THR A 42 -10.95 10.32 14.85
CA THR A 42 -11.87 10.83 13.84
C THR A 42 -13.05 9.86 13.66
N PRO A 43 -14.21 10.06 14.35
CA PRO A 43 -15.25 9.03 14.47
C PRO A 43 -15.89 8.57 13.17
N ASP A 44 -16.00 9.45 12.19
CA ASP A 44 -16.63 9.18 10.89
C ASP A 44 -15.65 8.62 9.82
N ALA A 45 -14.37 8.51 10.15
CA ALA A 45 -13.39 7.87 9.26
C ALA A 45 -13.52 6.35 9.35
N THR A 46 -13.78 5.69 8.24
CA THR A 46 -14.02 4.24 8.15
C THR A 46 -12.78 3.45 7.74
N HIS A 47 -11.86 4.08 7.05
CA HIS A 47 -10.63 3.47 6.53
C HIS A 47 -9.44 4.39 6.78
N LEU A 48 -8.28 3.79 7.06
CA LEU A 48 -6.99 4.47 7.09
C LEU A 48 -6.17 4.01 5.88
N MET A 49 -5.70 4.96 5.06
CA MET A 49 -4.82 4.71 3.93
C MET A 49 -3.42 5.24 4.24
N PHE A 50 -2.44 4.35 4.33
CA PHE A 50 -1.04 4.73 4.38
C PHE A 50 -0.47 4.87 2.97
N ILE A 51 0.21 5.98 2.71
CA ILE A 51 0.91 6.25 1.45
C ILE A 51 2.28 6.82 1.79
N ASP A 52 3.34 6.09 1.45
CA ASP A 52 4.71 6.60 1.61
C ASP A 52 4.98 7.71 0.58
N ALA A 53 5.76 8.70 0.96
CA ALA A 53 5.97 9.93 0.18
C ALA A 53 6.59 9.70 -1.21
N ASP A 54 7.21 8.56 -1.42
CA ASP A 54 7.87 8.16 -2.67
C ASP A 54 7.04 7.20 -3.52
N ILE A 55 5.80 6.91 -3.14
CA ILE A 55 4.86 6.09 -3.92
C ILE A 55 4.07 6.95 -4.89
N THR A 56 4.12 6.58 -6.17
CA THR A 56 3.26 7.15 -7.21
C THR A 56 2.07 6.23 -7.43
N PHE A 57 0.87 6.79 -7.42
CA PHE A 57 -0.37 6.03 -7.56
C PHE A 57 -1.43 6.80 -8.37
N LYS A 58 -2.47 6.11 -8.81
CA LYS A 58 -3.67 6.70 -9.38
C LYS A 58 -4.79 6.72 -8.33
N PRO A 59 -5.57 7.78 -8.22
CA PRO A 59 -6.70 7.85 -7.27
C PRO A 59 -7.69 6.68 -7.42
N GLU A 60 -7.88 6.21 -8.65
CA GLU A 60 -8.74 5.08 -8.98
C GLU A 60 -8.27 3.78 -8.32
N ASP A 61 -6.98 3.64 -8.04
CA ASP A 61 -6.45 2.45 -7.36
C ASP A 61 -6.97 2.40 -5.91
N ILE A 62 -7.05 3.54 -5.23
CA ILE A 62 -7.63 3.61 -3.87
C ILE A 62 -9.14 3.31 -3.92
N VAL A 63 -9.86 3.82 -4.93
CA VAL A 63 -11.29 3.50 -5.11
C VAL A 63 -11.48 1.98 -5.27
N ARG A 64 -10.66 1.33 -6.09
CA ARG A 64 -10.68 -0.14 -6.26
C ARG A 64 -10.39 -0.88 -4.95
N MET A 65 -9.42 -0.41 -4.16
CA MET A 65 -9.11 -1.00 -2.86
C MET A 65 -10.31 -0.91 -1.90
N ILE A 66 -11.01 0.23 -1.86
CA ILE A 66 -12.24 0.40 -1.06
C ILE A 66 -13.33 -0.55 -1.56
N GLN A 67 -13.55 -0.63 -2.89
CA GLN A 67 -14.56 -1.49 -3.50
C GLN A 67 -14.27 -2.99 -3.30
N ALA A 68 -13.01 -3.38 -3.17
CA ALA A 68 -12.62 -4.75 -2.87
C ALA A 68 -13.07 -5.22 -1.49
N ASP A 69 -13.45 -4.30 -0.61
CA ASP A 69 -14.05 -4.51 0.72
C ASP A 69 -13.27 -5.49 1.62
N LYS A 70 -11.93 -5.48 1.53
CA LYS A 70 -11.06 -6.29 2.40
C LYS A 70 -10.73 -5.55 3.69
N ASP A 71 -10.51 -6.29 4.78
CA ASP A 71 -10.14 -5.71 6.06
C ASP A 71 -8.79 -5.00 6.01
N ILE A 72 -7.83 -5.62 5.32
CA ILE A 72 -6.52 -5.03 4.98
C ILE A 72 -6.25 -5.34 3.51
N ILE A 73 -5.87 -4.32 2.75
CA ILE A 73 -5.45 -4.49 1.35
C ILE A 73 -4.26 -3.58 1.07
N CYS A 74 -3.24 -4.10 0.38
CA CYS A 74 -2.09 -3.31 -0.05
C CYS A 74 -1.91 -3.36 -1.55
N GLY A 75 -1.49 -2.25 -2.12
CA GLY A 75 -1.09 -2.18 -3.51
C GLY A 75 0.34 -2.69 -3.67
N LEU A 76 0.59 -3.35 -4.78
CA LEU A 76 1.93 -3.80 -5.14
C LEU A 76 2.78 -2.63 -5.61
N TYR A 77 3.97 -2.51 -5.06
CA TYR A 77 4.97 -1.56 -5.52
C TYR A 77 6.36 -2.23 -5.55
N PRO A 78 7.25 -1.82 -6.47
CA PRO A 78 8.56 -2.44 -6.62
C PRO A 78 9.46 -2.12 -5.43
N LYS A 79 10.36 -3.05 -5.12
CA LYS A 79 11.51 -2.77 -4.26
C LYS A 79 12.43 -1.75 -4.93
N LYS A 80 13.14 -0.96 -4.12
CA LYS A 80 14.14 0.03 -4.58
C LYS A 80 15.47 -0.65 -4.94
N GLU A 81 15.41 -1.69 -5.76
CA GLU A 81 16.57 -2.46 -6.22
C GLU A 81 16.39 -2.87 -7.66
N ILE A 82 17.50 -3.08 -8.37
CA ILE A 82 17.49 -3.67 -9.69
C ILE A 82 17.93 -5.12 -9.58
N ASN A 83 17.04 -6.03 -9.97
CA ASN A 83 17.38 -7.45 -10.04
C ASN A 83 18.11 -7.74 -11.35
N TRP A 84 19.43 -7.59 -11.33
CA TRP A 84 20.28 -7.80 -12.51
C TRP A 84 20.20 -9.22 -13.08
N GLN A 85 19.86 -10.20 -12.25
CA GLN A 85 19.69 -11.59 -12.71
C GLN A 85 18.47 -11.69 -13.63
N LEU A 86 17.32 -11.11 -13.23
CA LEU A 86 16.11 -11.07 -14.07
C LEU A 86 16.36 -10.34 -15.38
N VAL A 87 17.07 -9.22 -15.35
CA VAL A 87 17.45 -8.47 -16.57
C VAL A 87 18.31 -9.34 -17.47
N SER A 88 19.35 -9.99 -16.93
CA SER A 88 20.24 -10.89 -17.70
C SER A 88 19.46 -12.04 -18.34
N ASP A 89 18.53 -12.64 -17.61
CA ASP A 89 17.74 -13.76 -18.13
C ASP A 89 16.73 -13.30 -19.18
N ALA A 90 16.17 -12.09 -19.06
CA ALA A 90 15.34 -11.47 -20.09
C ALA A 90 16.12 -11.22 -21.39
N VAL A 91 17.35 -10.70 -21.28
CA VAL A 91 18.24 -10.51 -22.44
C VAL A 91 18.54 -11.83 -23.14
N LYS A 92 18.87 -12.89 -22.38
CA LYS A 92 19.12 -14.23 -22.95
C LYS A 92 17.91 -14.82 -23.67
N LYS A 93 16.68 -14.45 -23.21
CA LYS A 93 15.40 -14.83 -23.83
C LYS A 93 15.06 -13.99 -25.07
N GLY A 94 15.87 -13.00 -25.41
CA GLY A 94 15.67 -12.14 -26.58
C GLY A 94 14.61 -11.04 -26.37
N VAL A 95 14.36 -10.64 -25.13
CA VAL A 95 13.45 -9.52 -24.82
C VAL A 95 14.02 -8.23 -25.42
N ASP A 96 13.16 -7.44 -26.10
CA ASP A 96 13.56 -6.15 -26.66
C ASP A 96 14.03 -5.20 -25.54
N TYR A 97 15.07 -4.41 -25.82
CA TYR A 97 15.66 -3.49 -24.85
C TYR A 97 14.64 -2.49 -24.27
N LYS A 98 13.58 -2.15 -25.03
CA LYS A 98 12.49 -1.27 -24.58
C LYS A 98 11.65 -1.86 -23.45
N ASP A 99 11.59 -3.20 -23.39
CA ASP A 99 10.81 -3.94 -22.42
C ASP A 99 11.63 -4.38 -21.20
N LEU A 100 12.97 -4.29 -21.26
CA LEU A 100 13.85 -4.64 -20.13
C LEU A 100 13.52 -3.91 -18.81
N PRO A 101 13.05 -2.64 -18.79
CA PRO A 101 12.61 -1.99 -17.56
C PRO A 101 11.53 -2.78 -16.80
N ASN A 102 10.71 -3.58 -17.46
CA ASN A 102 9.69 -4.41 -16.83
C ASN A 102 10.26 -5.62 -16.07
N TYR A 103 11.56 -5.92 -16.27
CA TYR A 103 12.26 -7.04 -15.64
C TYR A 103 13.23 -6.60 -14.54
N THR A 104 13.22 -5.31 -14.17
CA THR A 104 14.21 -4.77 -13.24
C THR A 104 13.84 -4.95 -11.77
N GLY A 105 12.56 -5.17 -11.46
CA GLY A 105 12.06 -5.11 -10.09
C GLY A 105 11.48 -6.41 -9.58
N SER A 106 11.56 -6.59 -8.28
CA SER A 106 10.70 -7.48 -7.50
C SER A 106 9.72 -6.64 -6.66
N PHE A 107 8.56 -7.20 -6.35
CA PHE A 107 7.56 -6.51 -5.54
C PHE A 107 7.76 -6.73 -4.04
N VAL A 108 7.27 -5.79 -3.22
CA VAL A 108 7.28 -5.90 -1.76
C VAL A 108 6.06 -6.72 -1.32
N VAL A 109 6.10 -8.03 -1.58
CA VAL A 109 5.03 -8.97 -1.26
C VAL A 109 5.59 -10.38 -1.04
N ASN A 110 5.00 -11.12 -0.08
CA ASN A 110 5.20 -12.55 0.06
C ASN A 110 3.86 -13.25 -0.19
N LEU A 111 3.82 -14.09 -1.21
CA LEU A 111 2.64 -14.86 -1.57
C LEU A 111 2.43 -16.01 -0.60
N VAL A 112 1.17 -16.40 -0.41
CA VAL A 112 0.79 -17.50 0.49
C VAL A 112 1.54 -18.79 0.14
N GLY A 113 2.04 -19.46 1.16
CA GLY A 113 2.75 -20.74 1.02
C GLY A 113 4.15 -20.64 0.43
N GLY A 114 4.78 -19.45 0.43
CA GLY A 114 6.14 -19.25 -0.06
C GLY A 114 6.27 -19.33 -1.58
N VAL A 115 5.17 -19.18 -2.31
CA VAL A 115 5.16 -19.11 -3.78
C VAL A 115 5.92 -17.85 -4.21
N THR A 116 6.86 -18.00 -5.15
CA THR A 116 7.68 -16.88 -5.66
C THR A 116 7.14 -16.26 -6.93
N GLU A 117 6.24 -16.94 -7.61
CA GLU A 117 5.61 -16.49 -8.85
C GLU A 117 4.10 -16.72 -8.82
N SER A 118 3.33 -15.77 -9.32
CA SER A 118 1.88 -15.91 -9.48
C SER A 118 1.49 -15.57 -10.91
N THR A 119 0.64 -16.40 -11.48
CA THR A 119 -0.03 -16.16 -12.77
C THR A 119 -1.39 -15.48 -12.60
N GLY A 120 -1.71 -15.02 -11.38
CA GLY A 120 -2.95 -14.35 -11.07
C GLY A 120 -3.13 -13.03 -11.84
N ASN A 121 -4.39 -12.62 -11.98
CA ASN A 121 -4.73 -11.32 -12.56
C ASN A 121 -4.37 -10.21 -11.55
N ILE A 122 -3.41 -9.35 -11.88
CA ILE A 122 -2.96 -8.26 -11.00
C ILE A 122 -4.06 -7.21 -10.72
N ASN A 123 -5.16 -7.24 -11.44
CA ASN A 123 -6.31 -6.36 -11.23
C ASN A 123 -7.33 -6.94 -10.24
N GLU A 124 -7.10 -8.14 -9.74
CA GLU A 124 -7.96 -8.79 -8.74
C GLU A 124 -7.19 -8.95 -7.42
N PRO A 125 -7.85 -8.73 -6.27
CA PRO A 125 -7.23 -8.99 -4.98
C PRO A 125 -6.83 -10.46 -4.85
N MET A 126 -5.60 -10.70 -4.40
CA MET A 126 -5.10 -12.02 -4.04
C MET A 126 -4.70 -12.05 -2.58
N GLU A 127 -4.80 -13.22 -1.96
CA GLU A 127 -4.35 -13.42 -0.58
C GLU A 127 -2.83 -13.48 -0.53
N ILE A 128 -2.24 -12.84 0.47
CA ILE A 128 -0.80 -12.76 0.67
C ILE A 128 -0.45 -12.99 2.14
N ASP A 129 0.72 -13.55 2.41
CA ASP A 129 1.24 -13.69 3.78
C ASP A 129 1.73 -12.36 4.34
N ASN A 130 2.45 -11.59 3.52
CA ASN A 130 2.98 -10.29 3.91
C ASN A 130 2.96 -9.32 2.73
N GLY A 131 2.60 -8.08 2.99
CA GLY A 131 2.61 -6.98 2.03
C GLY A 131 3.29 -5.74 2.59
N GLY A 132 3.79 -4.89 1.69
CA GLY A 132 4.38 -3.62 2.06
C GLY A 132 3.34 -2.64 2.61
N THR A 133 3.73 -1.88 3.62
CA THR A 133 2.86 -0.88 4.26
C THR A 133 2.90 0.49 3.58
N GLY A 134 3.72 0.66 2.54
CA GLY A 134 3.88 1.94 1.83
C GLY A 134 2.66 2.37 1.01
N PHE A 135 1.78 1.42 0.68
CA PHE A 135 0.49 1.69 0.02
C PHE A 135 -0.54 0.69 0.54
N MET A 136 -1.14 0.98 1.71
CA MET A 136 -1.98 0.04 2.44
C MET A 136 -3.24 0.71 2.99
N LEU A 137 -4.39 0.13 2.68
CA LEU A 137 -5.70 0.51 3.17
C LEU A 137 -6.16 -0.48 4.26
N ILE A 138 -6.61 0.05 5.40
CA ILE A 138 -7.02 -0.74 6.56
C ILE A 138 -8.37 -0.23 7.05
N LYS A 139 -9.34 -1.13 7.25
CA LYS A 139 -10.64 -0.79 7.86
C LYS A 139 -10.50 -0.45 9.34
N ARG A 140 -11.34 0.43 9.84
CA ARG A 140 -11.43 0.80 11.27
C ARG A 140 -11.57 -0.41 12.18
N GLY A 141 -12.41 -1.37 11.81
CA GLY A 141 -12.67 -2.57 12.61
C GLY A 141 -11.41 -3.39 12.93
N VAL A 142 -10.37 -3.33 12.08
CA VAL A 142 -9.09 -3.98 12.37
C VAL A 142 -8.41 -3.35 13.58
N PHE A 143 -8.35 -2.02 13.63
CA PHE A 143 -7.75 -1.31 14.76
C PHE A 143 -8.53 -1.52 16.04
N GLU A 144 -9.87 -1.51 15.95
CA GLU A 144 -10.75 -1.75 17.10
C GLU A 144 -10.58 -3.18 17.65
N ALA A 145 -10.46 -4.18 16.77
CA ALA A 145 -10.21 -5.56 17.17
C ALA A 145 -8.83 -5.79 17.80
N LEU A 146 -7.86 -4.93 17.49
CA LEU A 146 -6.49 -5.00 18.02
C LEU A 146 -6.28 -4.17 19.29
N LYS A 147 -7.15 -3.20 19.59
CA LYS A 147 -6.96 -2.21 20.64
C LYS A 147 -6.57 -2.79 22.01
N ASP A 148 -7.19 -3.92 22.39
CA ASP A 148 -6.93 -4.57 23.68
C ASP A 148 -5.86 -5.69 23.57
N LYS A 149 -5.31 -5.91 22.37
CA LYS A 149 -4.35 -6.99 22.13
C LYS A 149 -2.92 -6.48 21.92
N VAL A 150 -2.76 -5.18 21.75
CA VAL A 150 -1.45 -4.56 21.50
C VAL A 150 -1.09 -3.61 22.64
N PRO A 151 0.19 -3.51 23.00
CA PRO A 151 0.63 -2.56 24.02
C PRO A 151 0.40 -1.12 23.54
N THR A 152 0.00 -0.25 24.47
CA THR A 152 -0.14 1.19 24.24
C THR A 152 1.00 1.93 24.92
N TYR A 153 1.39 3.07 24.38
CA TYR A 153 2.37 3.97 24.97
C TYR A 153 2.00 5.43 24.69
N THR A 154 2.47 6.32 25.55
CA THR A 154 2.30 7.76 25.35
C THR A 154 3.48 8.29 24.53
N MET A 155 3.18 9.02 23.47
CA MET A 155 4.20 9.76 22.72
C MET A 155 4.53 11.04 23.51
N THR A 156 5.79 11.14 23.95
CA THR A 156 6.33 12.34 24.62
C THR A 156 7.20 13.12 23.66
#